data_b85d2a911c42a229586ac1ff334dceb1
#
_entry.id   b85d2a911c42a229586ac1ff334dceb1
#
_cell.length_a   1.000
_cell.length_b   1.000
_cell.length_c   1.000
_cell.angle_alpha   90.00
_cell.angle_beta   90.00
_cell.angle_gamma   90.00
#
_symmetry.space_group_name_H-M   'P 1'
#
loop_
_entity.id
_entity.type
_entity.pdbx_description
1 polymer ?
#
loop_
_entity_poly.entity_id
_entity_poly.type
_entity_poly.pdbx_seq_one_letter_code
_entity_poly.pdbx_strand_id
1 'polypeptide(L)'
;MVKTNRTAAVIVVPLCILALGPISGCDTPAGPPSPECTREIVFTAETRIPASTQIVQSFTIPNTGRLRYSVDWVDPEHIVSVVLAQAPCGADEFRVQGCNVIADLSPPPKPLTDTTTWLRPGAYDLLIANFATVEETTSTNVVLSTAGCLVP
;
A
#
# COMPACT_ATOMS: atom_id res chain seq x y z
N MET A 1 30.42 24.22 32.34
CA MET A 1 30.21 23.28 33.46
C MET A 1 29.09 22.31 33.05
N VAL A 2 29.45 21.12 32.61
CA VAL A 2 28.51 20.10 32.17
C VAL A 2 28.45 19.04 33.26
N LYS A 3 27.29 18.86 33.91
CA LYS A 3 27.07 17.85 34.93
C LYS A 3 26.61 16.57 34.24
N THR A 4 27.46 15.54 34.27
CA THR A 4 27.16 14.19 33.78
C THR A 4 26.51 13.40 34.91
N ASN A 5 25.22 13.06 34.77
CA ASN A 5 24.53 12.13 35.66
C ASN A 5 24.78 10.69 35.16
N ARG A 6 25.50 9.91 35.94
CA ARG A 6 25.65 8.46 35.75
C ARG A 6 24.54 7.75 36.54
N THR A 7 23.61 7.15 35.83
CA THR A 7 22.63 6.25 36.41
C THR A 7 23.21 4.84 36.45
N ALA A 8 23.40 4.31 37.67
CA ALA A 8 23.87 2.95 37.89
C ALA A 8 22.71 1.97 37.66
N ALA A 9 22.89 1.03 36.75
CA ALA A 9 21.97 -0.08 36.55
C ALA A 9 22.25 -1.17 37.58
N VAL A 10 21.27 -1.47 38.43
CA VAL A 10 21.32 -2.58 39.38
C VAL A 10 20.89 -3.85 38.65
N ILE A 11 21.83 -4.76 38.44
CA ILE A 11 21.56 -6.09 37.87
C ILE A 11 21.09 -6.99 39.02
N VAL A 12 19.80 -7.33 39.04
CA VAL A 12 19.26 -8.35 39.95
C VAL A 12 19.39 -9.71 39.26
N VAL A 13 20.31 -10.53 39.74
CA VAL A 13 20.46 -11.92 39.30
C VAL A 13 19.48 -12.76 40.09
N PRO A 14 18.49 -13.45 39.50
CA PRO A 14 17.65 -14.36 40.21
C PRO A 14 18.41 -15.67 40.46
N LEU A 15 18.58 -15.99 41.75
CA LEU A 15 19.13 -17.26 42.25
C LEU A 15 18.08 -18.36 42.04
N CYS A 16 18.21 -19.19 40.98
CA CYS A 16 17.38 -20.38 40.79
C CYS A 16 17.75 -21.47 41.81
N ILE A 17 16.92 -21.65 42.84
CA ILE A 17 17.01 -22.77 43.75
C ILE A 17 16.48 -24.03 43.05
N LEU A 18 17.35 -25.03 42.89
CA LEU A 18 17.01 -26.37 42.39
C LEU A 18 16.11 -27.08 43.41
N ALA A 19 14.79 -27.03 43.22
CA ALA A 19 13.84 -27.93 43.86
C ALA A 19 13.38 -28.92 42.77
N LEU A 20 13.72 -30.22 42.98
CA LEU A 20 13.16 -31.34 42.21
C LEU A 20 11.68 -31.51 42.58
N GLY A 21 10.79 -30.81 41.87
CA GLY A 21 9.35 -30.98 41.89
C GLY A 21 8.84 -31.34 40.50
N PRO A 22 7.64 -31.93 40.33
CA PRO A 22 7.13 -32.33 39.01
C PRO A 22 7.09 -31.14 38.08
N ILE A 23 7.54 -31.36 36.84
CA ILE A 23 7.64 -30.38 35.80
C ILE A 23 6.23 -29.86 35.44
N SER A 24 5.74 -28.89 36.22
CA SER A 24 4.63 -28.04 35.78
C SER A 24 5.19 -27.16 34.62
N GLY A 25 4.70 -27.42 33.45
CA GLY A 25 5.11 -26.66 32.26
C GLY A 25 4.98 -25.16 32.56
N CYS A 26 6.08 -24.43 32.42
CA CYS A 26 6.02 -22.99 32.34
C CYS A 26 5.19 -22.67 31.08
N ASP A 27 3.90 -22.44 31.26
CA ASP A 27 3.09 -21.79 30.25
C ASP A 27 3.72 -20.42 30.03
N THR A 28 4.56 -20.34 29.02
CA THR A 28 5.02 -19.05 28.49
C THR A 28 3.74 -18.30 28.12
N PRO A 29 3.47 -17.12 28.71
CA PRO A 29 2.28 -16.37 28.32
C PRO A 29 2.31 -16.20 26.81
N ALA A 30 1.25 -16.66 26.14
CA ALA A 30 1.12 -16.52 24.72
C ALA A 30 1.34 -15.04 24.40
N GLY A 31 2.34 -14.75 23.56
CA GLY A 31 2.59 -13.39 23.11
C GLY A 31 1.30 -12.81 22.49
N PRO A 32 1.18 -11.50 22.43
CA PRO A 32 0.02 -10.89 21.79
C PRO A 32 -0.15 -11.51 20.40
N PRO A 33 -1.39 -11.84 19.99
CA PRO A 33 -1.64 -12.45 18.70
C PRO A 33 -1.04 -11.54 17.60
N SER A 34 -0.30 -12.15 16.68
CA SER A 34 0.20 -11.41 15.53
C SER A 34 -0.99 -10.84 14.78
N PRO A 35 -0.90 -9.58 14.28
CA PRO A 35 -1.97 -9.00 13.51
C PRO A 35 -2.25 -9.89 12.29
N GLU A 36 -3.52 -10.26 12.10
CA GLU A 36 -3.93 -11.07 10.97
C GLU A 36 -3.72 -10.30 9.66
N CYS A 37 -3.20 -11.02 8.66
CA CYS A 37 -3.11 -10.49 7.31
C CYS A 37 -4.49 -10.47 6.68
N THR A 38 -5.00 -9.28 6.39
CA THR A 38 -6.24 -9.10 5.64
C THR A 38 -5.92 -8.51 4.27
N ARG A 39 -6.48 -9.12 3.22
CA ARG A 39 -6.43 -8.61 1.85
C ARG A 39 -7.85 -8.38 1.37
N GLU A 40 -8.12 -7.20 0.89
CA GLU A 40 -9.44 -6.79 0.42
C GLU A 40 -9.33 -6.12 -0.95
N ILE A 41 -10.20 -6.51 -1.89
CA ILE A 41 -10.35 -5.78 -3.14
C ILE A 41 -11.17 -4.53 -2.84
N VAL A 42 -10.53 -3.37 -2.93
CA VAL A 42 -11.18 -2.08 -2.65
C VAL A 42 -11.72 -1.42 -3.92
N PHE A 43 -11.23 -1.83 -5.09
CA PHE A 43 -11.71 -1.31 -6.36
C PHE A 43 -11.40 -2.27 -7.50
N THR A 44 -12.35 -2.38 -8.45
CA THR A 44 -12.15 -3.06 -9.74
C THR A 44 -13.01 -2.36 -10.78
N ALA A 45 -12.46 -2.17 -11.99
CA ALA A 45 -13.19 -1.58 -13.10
C ALA A 45 -12.64 -2.07 -14.44
N GLU A 46 -13.52 -2.15 -15.42
CA GLU A 46 -13.16 -2.22 -16.83
C GLU A 46 -13.69 -0.96 -17.51
N THR A 47 -12.82 -0.22 -18.17
CA THR A 47 -13.15 1.12 -18.69
C THR A 47 -12.52 1.35 -20.06
N ARG A 48 -13.28 1.97 -20.95
CA ARG A 48 -12.78 2.44 -22.25
C ARG A 48 -12.27 3.86 -22.12
N ILE A 49 -11.07 4.08 -22.62
CA ILE A 49 -10.41 5.38 -22.61
C ILE A 49 -10.27 5.84 -24.05
N PRO A 50 -10.95 6.91 -24.46
CA PRO A 50 -10.83 7.44 -25.82
C PRO A 50 -9.38 7.78 -26.18
N ALA A 51 -9.11 7.87 -27.48
CA ALA A 51 -7.80 8.25 -27.99
C ALA A 51 -7.30 9.58 -27.40
N SER A 52 -6.05 9.62 -27.01
CA SER A 52 -5.37 10.82 -26.51
C SER A 52 -6.11 11.52 -25.37
N THR A 53 -6.77 10.73 -24.50
CA THR A 53 -7.49 11.24 -23.33
C THR A 53 -7.05 10.57 -22.04
N GLN A 54 -7.56 11.06 -20.92
CA GLN A 54 -7.37 10.45 -19.59
C GLN A 54 -8.69 10.33 -18.86
N ILE A 55 -8.74 9.37 -17.95
CA ILE A 55 -9.85 9.17 -17.03
C ILE A 55 -9.35 9.20 -15.59
N VAL A 56 -10.26 9.43 -14.66
CA VAL A 56 -10.01 9.34 -13.23
C VAL A 56 -10.91 8.26 -12.65
N GLN A 57 -10.31 7.32 -11.93
CA GLN A 57 -11.02 6.27 -11.19
C GLN A 57 -10.83 6.52 -9.71
N SER A 58 -11.89 6.97 -9.04
CA SER A 58 -11.86 7.28 -7.61
C SER A 58 -12.25 6.07 -6.77
N PHE A 59 -11.55 5.85 -5.65
CA PHE A 59 -11.85 4.80 -4.69
C PHE A 59 -11.50 5.23 -3.27
N THR A 60 -11.98 4.47 -2.28
CA THR A 60 -11.71 4.75 -0.87
C THR A 60 -11.06 3.55 -0.21
N ILE A 61 -10.02 3.79 0.60
CA ILE A 61 -9.45 2.77 1.47
C ILE A 61 -9.98 2.96 2.89
N PRO A 62 -10.58 1.91 3.49
CA PRO A 62 -11.20 2.05 4.82
C PRO A 62 -10.21 2.00 5.96
N ASN A 63 -9.06 1.36 5.77
CA ASN A 63 -8.06 1.09 6.80
C ASN A 63 -6.65 1.45 6.32
N THR A 64 -5.74 1.71 7.27
CA THR A 64 -4.31 1.86 6.95
C THR A 64 -3.76 0.58 6.37
N GLY A 65 -3.06 0.67 5.24
CA GLY A 65 -2.48 -0.49 4.57
C GLY A 65 -1.62 -0.14 3.37
N ARG A 66 -1.17 -1.16 2.67
CA ARG A 66 -0.49 -1.03 1.38
C ARG A 66 -1.46 -1.36 0.27
N LEU A 67 -1.46 -0.57 -0.78
CA LEU A 67 -2.19 -0.90 -1.99
C LEU A 67 -1.27 -1.63 -2.96
N ARG A 68 -1.76 -2.76 -3.46
CA ARG A 68 -1.28 -3.33 -4.71
C ARG A 68 -2.32 -3.00 -5.77
N TYR A 69 -1.91 -2.29 -6.79
CA TYR A 69 -2.78 -1.98 -7.92
C TYR A 69 -2.19 -2.53 -9.20
N SER A 70 -3.08 -2.98 -10.08
CA SER A 70 -2.73 -3.43 -11.42
C SER A 70 -3.65 -2.77 -12.45
N VAL A 71 -3.05 -2.34 -13.54
CA VAL A 71 -3.76 -1.84 -14.71
C VAL A 71 -3.27 -2.63 -15.92
N ASP A 72 -4.18 -3.27 -16.60
CA ASP A 72 -3.91 -3.95 -17.86
C ASP A 72 -4.73 -3.29 -18.98
N TRP A 73 -4.26 -3.39 -20.22
CA TRP A 73 -4.91 -2.83 -21.40
C TRP A 73 -4.76 -3.80 -22.57
N VAL A 74 -5.58 -3.64 -23.61
CA VAL A 74 -5.69 -4.67 -24.66
C VAL A 74 -4.47 -4.69 -25.55
N ASP A 75 -4.08 -3.55 -26.14
CA ASP A 75 -2.97 -3.50 -27.11
C ASP A 75 -1.62 -3.22 -26.43
N PRO A 76 -0.66 -4.16 -26.48
CA PRO A 76 0.64 -3.98 -25.85
C PRO A 76 1.51 -2.88 -26.49
N GLU A 77 1.23 -2.46 -27.71
CA GLU A 77 1.95 -1.40 -28.38
C GLU A 77 1.46 0.00 -27.96
N HIS A 78 0.31 0.09 -27.30
CA HIS A 78 -0.22 1.35 -26.83
C HIS A 78 0.48 1.81 -25.55
N ILE A 79 0.77 3.10 -25.48
CA ILE A 79 1.35 3.73 -24.31
C ILE A 79 0.22 4.19 -23.41
N VAL A 80 0.16 3.60 -22.23
CA VAL A 80 -0.74 3.99 -21.14
C VAL A 80 0.11 4.54 -20.00
N SER A 81 -0.30 5.63 -19.38
CA SER A 81 0.32 6.17 -18.16
C SER A 81 -0.64 6.02 -17.01
N VAL A 82 -0.10 5.74 -15.82
CA VAL A 82 -0.90 5.56 -14.62
C VAL A 82 -0.29 6.36 -13.47
N VAL A 83 -1.11 7.22 -12.86
CA VAL A 83 -0.72 8.03 -11.71
C VAL A 83 -1.68 7.74 -10.56
N LEU A 84 -1.15 7.38 -9.40
CA LEU A 84 -1.90 7.26 -8.15
C LEU A 84 -1.69 8.52 -7.31
N ALA A 85 -2.78 9.15 -6.89
CA ALA A 85 -2.74 10.35 -6.06
C ALA A 85 -3.77 10.29 -4.93
N GLN A 86 -3.60 11.14 -3.92
CA GLN A 86 -4.63 11.39 -2.93
C GLN A 86 -5.73 12.25 -3.56
N ALA A 87 -6.99 11.87 -3.37
CA ALA A 87 -8.13 12.62 -3.89
C ALA A 87 -8.36 13.95 -3.11
N PRO A 88 -8.87 15.00 -3.79
CA PRO A 88 -9.20 15.04 -5.20
C PRO A 88 -7.96 15.27 -6.08
N CYS A 89 -7.87 14.53 -7.19
CA CYS A 89 -6.84 14.74 -8.19
C CYS A 89 -7.43 14.44 -9.58
N GLY A 90 -8.03 15.44 -10.19
CA GLY A 90 -8.51 15.37 -11.55
C GLY A 90 -7.43 15.73 -12.58
N ALA A 91 -7.85 15.75 -13.84
CA ALA A 91 -6.99 16.11 -14.95
C ALA A 91 -6.39 17.53 -14.84
N ASP A 92 -7.21 18.47 -14.39
CA ASP A 92 -6.81 19.86 -14.29
C ASP A 92 -5.88 20.09 -13.09
N GLU A 93 -6.18 19.49 -11.95
CA GLU A 93 -5.34 19.52 -10.76
C GLU A 93 -3.97 18.89 -11.05
N PHE A 94 -3.94 17.76 -11.75
CA PHE A 94 -2.69 17.11 -12.13
C PHE A 94 -1.85 18.00 -13.03
N ARG A 95 -2.47 18.63 -14.05
CA ARG A 95 -1.79 19.52 -15.00
C ARG A 95 -1.11 20.72 -14.35
N VAL A 96 -1.69 21.26 -13.28
CA VAL A 96 -1.13 22.39 -12.52
C VAL A 96 -0.28 21.97 -11.34
N GLN A 97 0.07 20.67 -11.23
CA GLN A 97 0.82 20.08 -10.13
C GLN A 97 0.14 20.28 -8.75
N GLY A 98 -1.18 20.38 -8.75
CA GLY A 98 -1.98 20.53 -7.53
C GLY A 98 -2.28 19.21 -6.80
N CYS A 99 -1.89 18.06 -7.38
CA CYS A 99 -2.12 16.75 -6.81
C CYS A 99 -1.02 16.32 -5.83
N ASN A 100 -1.42 15.64 -4.75
CA ASN A 100 -0.49 14.90 -3.92
C ASN A 100 -0.25 13.51 -4.55
N VAL A 101 0.72 13.44 -5.46
CA VAL A 101 1.09 12.23 -6.20
C VAL A 101 1.81 11.26 -5.28
N ILE A 102 1.36 10.00 -5.28
CA ILE A 102 1.91 8.89 -4.49
C ILE A 102 2.83 8.03 -5.37
N ALA A 103 2.39 7.76 -6.60
CA ALA A 103 3.15 7.02 -7.60
C ALA A 103 2.84 7.55 -9.00
N ASP A 104 3.87 7.66 -9.83
CA ASP A 104 3.78 8.02 -11.25
C ASP A 104 4.56 6.98 -12.06
N LEU A 105 3.86 6.26 -12.92
CA LEU A 105 4.39 5.16 -13.71
C LEU A 105 4.13 5.47 -15.20
N SER A 106 5.12 6.06 -15.85
CA SER A 106 5.02 6.49 -17.24
C SER A 106 6.34 6.30 -18.00
N PRO A 107 6.42 5.48 -19.04
CA PRO A 107 5.51 4.40 -19.40
C PRO A 107 5.78 3.14 -18.56
N PRO A 108 4.74 2.47 -18.07
CA PRO A 108 4.89 1.22 -17.33
C PRO A 108 5.06 0.02 -18.29
N PRO A 109 5.64 -1.10 -17.79
CA PRO A 109 5.51 -2.38 -18.47
C PRO A 109 4.08 -2.87 -18.43
N LYS A 110 3.64 -3.61 -19.44
CA LYS A 110 2.32 -4.24 -19.48
C LYS A 110 2.38 -5.70 -18.99
N PRO A 111 1.44 -6.14 -18.11
CA PRO A 111 0.54 -5.29 -17.32
C PRO A 111 1.32 -4.49 -16.29
N LEU A 112 0.85 -3.27 -16.02
CA LEU A 112 1.37 -2.51 -14.89
C LEU A 112 0.93 -3.18 -13.59
N THR A 113 1.87 -3.39 -12.69
CA THR A 113 1.57 -3.77 -11.30
C THR A 113 2.56 -3.08 -10.38
N ASP A 114 2.05 -2.40 -9.37
CA ASP A 114 2.89 -1.73 -8.37
C ASP A 114 2.30 -1.87 -6.97
N THR A 115 3.14 -1.62 -5.95
CA THR A 115 2.75 -1.68 -4.55
C THR A 115 3.22 -0.42 -3.83
N THR A 116 2.30 0.29 -3.21
CA THR A 116 2.60 1.51 -2.47
C THR A 116 3.32 1.24 -1.15
N THR A 117 3.85 2.31 -0.55
CA THR A 117 4.13 2.35 0.89
C THR A 117 2.83 2.30 1.70
N TRP A 118 2.89 2.40 3.03
CA TRP A 118 1.70 2.47 3.88
C TRP A 118 0.90 3.75 3.62
N LEU A 119 -0.37 3.58 3.28
CA LEU A 119 -1.33 4.66 3.08
C LEU A 119 -2.30 4.73 4.26
N ARG A 120 -2.83 5.93 4.51
CA ARG A 120 -3.87 6.16 5.52
C ARG A 120 -5.26 5.92 4.92
N PRO A 121 -6.30 5.67 5.76
CA PRO A 121 -7.67 5.69 5.29
C PRO A 121 -8.01 7.00 4.59
N GLY A 122 -8.76 6.94 3.50
CA GLY A 122 -9.13 8.12 2.73
C GLY A 122 -9.51 7.82 1.29
N ALA A 123 -9.83 8.87 0.56
CA ALA A 123 -10.12 8.80 -0.87
C ALA A 123 -8.84 8.97 -1.71
N TYR A 124 -8.77 8.22 -2.79
CA TYR A 124 -7.66 8.20 -3.73
C TYR A 124 -8.16 8.17 -5.15
N ASP A 125 -7.38 8.73 -6.04
CA ASP A 125 -7.66 8.80 -7.48
C ASP A 125 -6.54 8.10 -8.26
N LEU A 126 -6.95 7.23 -9.20
CA LEU A 126 -6.09 6.63 -10.18
C LEU A 126 -6.36 7.30 -11.52
N LEU A 127 -5.41 8.08 -11.99
CA LEU A 127 -5.47 8.73 -13.30
C LEU A 127 -4.84 7.79 -14.31
N ILE A 128 -5.58 7.47 -15.37
CA ILE A 128 -5.13 6.59 -16.45
C ILE A 128 -5.23 7.37 -17.75
N ALA A 129 -4.09 7.61 -18.42
CA ALA A 129 -4.02 8.33 -19.68
C ALA A 129 -3.68 7.37 -20.83
N ASN A 130 -4.48 7.43 -21.88
CA ASN A 130 -4.24 6.75 -23.15
C ASN A 130 -3.55 7.71 -24.12
N PHE A 131 -2.31 7.44 -24.46
CA PHE A 131 -1.56 8.23 -25.44
C PHE A 131 -1.66 7.68 -26.86
N ALA A 132 -2.36 6.57 -27.06
CA ALA A 132 -2.61 6.04 -28.40
C ALA A 132 -3.59 6.91 -29.19
N THR A 133 -3.56 6.74 -30.51
CA THR A 133 -4.47 7.46 -31.44
C THR A 133 -5.83 6.78 -31.59
N VAL A 134 -6.06 5.68 -30.89
CA VAL A 134 -7.29 4.90 -30.86
C VAL A 134 -7.77 4.68 -29.43
N GLU A 135 -9.05 4.33 -29.29
CA GLU A 135 -9.63 3.96 -27.98
C GLU A 135 -8.92 2.72 -27.41
N GLU A 136 -8.70 2.71 -26.10
CA GLU A 136 -8.12 1.58 -25.38
C GLU A 136 -9.07 1.10 -24.29
N THR A 137 -9.13 -0.21 -24.07
CA THR A 137 -9.87 -0.79 -22.94
C THR A 137 -8.89 -1.18 -21.85
N THR A 138 -9.11 -0.69 -20.65
CA THR A 138 -8.29 -0.98 -19.49
C THR A 138 -9.06 -1.78 -18.45
N SER A 139 -8.37 -2.72 -17.78
CA SER A 139 -8.85 -3.44 -16.62
C SER A 139 -8.02 -3.03 -15.41
N THR A 140 -8.69 -2.54 -14.38
CA THR A 140 -8.06 -2.05 -13.14
C THR A 140 -8.46 -2.93 -11.96
N ASN A 141 -7.49 -3.26 -11.10
CA ASN A 141 -7.73 -3.95 -9.84
C ASN A 141 -6.87 -3.31 -8.75
N VAL A 142 -7.49 -3.01 -7.59
CA VAL A 142 -6.83 -2.42 -6.43
C VAL A 142 -7.13 -3.25 -5.19
N VAL A 143 -6.08 -3.76 -4.55
CA VAL A 143 -6.14 -4.61 -3.36
C VAL A 143 -5.46 -3.90 -2.21
N LEU A 144 -6.16 -3.76 -1.09
CA LEU A 144 -5.63 -3.29 0.18
C LEU A 144 -5.10 -4.48 1.00
N SER A 145 -3.87 -4.37 1.48
CA SER A 145 -3.27 -5.31 2.43
C SER A 145 -2.98 -4.60 3.74
N THR A 146 -3.56 -5.08 4.84
CA THR A 146 -3.37 -4.52 6.19
C THR A 146 -2.10 -5.07 6.86
N ALA A 147 -1.81 -4.61 8.08
CA ALA A 147 -0.69 -5.11 8.89
C ALA A 147 -0.77 -6.64 9.07
N GLY A 148 0.38 -7.31 9.12
CA GLY A 148 0.47 -8.77 9.22
C GLY A 148 0.71 -9.47 7.88
N CYS A 149 0.46 -8.83 6.73
CA CYS A 149 0.80 -9.39 5.43
C CYS A 149 2.31 -9.26 5.17
N LEU A 150 3.00 -10.38 5.03
CA LEU A 150 4.34 -10.37 4.43
C LEU A 150 4.17 -9.96 2.97
N VAL A 151 4.93 -8.97 2.55
CA VAL A 151 5.01 -8.59 1.12
C VAL A 151 5.97 -9.60 0.49
N PRO A 152 5.53 -10.37 -0.51
CA PRO A 152 6.45 -11.23 -1.27
C PRO A 152 7.45 -10.40 -2.07
#